data_5e6666e0aad1f835fbde623fe6bbc9db
#
_entry.id   5e6666e0aad1f835fbde623fe6bbc9db
#
_cell.length_a   1.000
_cell.length_b   1.000
_cell.length_c   1.000
_cell.angle_alpha   90.00
_cell.angle_beta   90.00
_cell.angle_gamma   90.00
#
_symmetry.space_group_name_H-M   'P 1'
#
loop_
_entity.id
_entity.type
_entity.pdbx_description
1 polymer ?
#
loop_
_entity_poly.entity_id
_entity_poly.type
_entity_poly.pdbx_seq_one_letter_code
_entity_poly.pdbx_strand_id
1 'polypeptide(L)'
;MQMKRRGHSPTTRTFQTLFNGLSRIETWSTYTKQLANARSLYEAYQRHILAIKKADPACPQLSVDPLAAYIKILGHAGCFQDIFDVYYAMDAEGPLAPNQLIFTAIFQSLASKGETTGQPVPYLKNAADAKLLWRQMLKASRKSPGFKVDSFIASSAISALMRGGTSEQSLAFEIVRDYFGLCTFADSPPTNFLPLQGASLDAILRLCTHARKNDLCLDFVQQVKRRPEDMGGPSILDRGHMEEVLRAHLALSSENTKYDAGDQALRTIEWMLRQEILGKNGPGIRPMHSTYNLVMTACWRSADWQSAARTFELMTGYHAHDFMDGAVAEAPRLDKRSSDRYVPLTPDIASSMIRAALNSGNRANMRQCLRIIAHLGYDTIVRRNVDDIQSNRAAKDRAFYASKLSSAILGIVERVRGNRDPPEEVKKWNELCSRAREGMSSGSSSRSSFIPTENKVLRSKVAVS
;
A
#
# COMPACT_ATOMS: atom_id res chain seq x y z
N MET A 1 -25.47 5.57 -31.05
CA MET A 1 -26.68 5.78 -31.87
C MET A 1 -26.46 6.63 -33.14
N GLN A 2 -25.62 7.67 -33.11
CA GLN A 2 -25.37 8.53 -34.30
C GLN A 2 -24.70 7.79 -35.50
N MET A 3 -23.78 6.83 -35.23
CA MET A 3 -23.13 6.03 -36.28
C MET A 3 -24.16 5.24 -37.11
N LYS A 4 -25.10 4.54 -36.49
CA LYS A 4 -26.17 3.82 -37.18
C LYS A 4 -27.06 4.76 -38.03
N ARG A 5 -27.37 5.97 -37.53
CA ARG A 5 -28.13 6.97 -38.27
C ARG A 5 -27.39 7.48 -39.50
N ARG A 6 -26.05 7.42 -39.54
CA ARG A 6 -25.19 7.78 -40.66
C ARG A 6 -24.80 6.61 -41.57
N GLY A 7 -25.43 5.45 -41.40
CA GLY A 7 -25.15 4.25 -42.22
C GLY A 7 -23.85 3.53 -41.92
N HIS A 8 -23.14 3.86 -40.80
CA HIS A 8 -21.91 3.19 -40.44
C HIS A 8 -22.18 2.00 -39.50
N SER A 9 -21.67 0.82 -39.85
CA SER A 9 -21.67 -0.34 -39.01
C SER A 9 -20.50 -0.30 -38.00
N PRO A 10 -20.72 -0.65 -36.72
CA PRO A 10 -19.63 -0.73 -35.77
C PRO A 10 -18.68 -1.90 -36.12
N THR A 11 -17.38 -1.69 -35.94
CA THR A 11 -16.33 -2.72 -36.05
C THR A 11 -15.94 -3.23 -34.67
N THR A 12 -15.19 -4.34 -34.57
CA THR A 12 -14.64 -4.85 -33.30
C THR A 12 -13.82 -3.77 -32.57
N ARG A 13 -13.04 -2.94 -33.32
CA ARG A 13 -12.30 -1.80 -32.76
C ARG A 13 -13.22 -0.73 -32.15
N THR A 14 -14.40 -0.51 -32.72
CA THR A 14 -15.41 0.41 -32.15
C THR A 14 -15.86 -0.06 -30.77
N PHE A 15 -16.16 -1.36 -30.63
CA PHE A 15 -16.54 -1.94 -29.33
C PHE A 15 -15.40 -1.84 -28.32
N GLN A 16 -14.18 -2.15 -28.73
CA GLN A 16 -12.99 -2.04 -27.87
C GLN A 16 -12.80 -0.60 -27.34
N THR A 17 -12.93 0.42 -28.21
CA THR A 17 -12.81 1.81 -27.82
C THR A 17 -13.89 2.23 -26.83
N LEU A 18 -15.14 1.79 -27.03
CA LEU A 18 -16.26 2.11 -26.13
C LEU A 18 -16.10 1.42 -24.77
N PHE A 19 -15.73 0.13 -24.73
CA PHE A 19 -15.46 -0.56 -23.47
C PHE A 19 -14.28 0.05 -22.73
N ASN A 20 -13.18 0.37 -23.42
CA ASN A 20 -12.03 1.02 -22.82
C ASN A 20 -12.38 2.41 -22.23
N GLY A 21 -13.27 3.16 -22.89
CA GLY A 21 -13.78 4.41 -22.36
C GLY A 21 -14.59 4.23 -21.08
N LEU A 22 -15.46 3.24 -21.04
CA LEU A 22 -16.28 2.91 -19.87
C LEU A 22 -15.43 2.32 -18.71
N SER A 23 -14.40 1.51 -19.01
CA SER A 23 -13.55 0.89 -17.99
C SER A 23 -12.72 1.89 -17.15
N ARG A 24 -12.68 3.17 -17.53
CA ARG A 24 -12.05 4.25 -16.77
C ARG A 24 -12.92 4.77 -15.62
N ILE A 25 -14.18 4.35 -15.54
CA ILE A 25 -15.07 4.69 -14.43
C ILE A 25 -14.64 3.82 -13.22
N GLU A 26 -14.26 4.46 -12.11
CA GLU A 26 -13.82 3.78 -10.90
C GLU A 26 -14.97 3.53 -9.91
N THR A 27 -15.95 4.45 -9.85
CA THR A 27 -17.06 4.44 -8.89
C THR A 27 -18.38 4.09 -9.59
N TRP A 28 -18.70 2.80 -9.65
CA TRP A 28 -19.87 2.32 -10.39
C TRP A 28 -21.19 2.45 -9.62
N SER A 29 -21.17 2.61 -8.30
CA SER A 29 -22.36 2.83 -7.47
C SER A 29 -23.19 4.03 -7.89
N THR A 30 -22.52 5.10 -8.39
CA THR A 30 -23.16 6.33 -8.88
C THR A 30 -23.55 6.26 -10.35
N TYR A 31 -23.08 5.27 -11.10
CA TYR A 31 -23.21 5.19 -12.57
C TYR A 31 -24.00 3.94 -13.03
N THR A 32 -25.10 3.61 -12.36
CA THR A 32 -25.94 2.44 -12.69
C THR A 32 -26.44 2.41 -14.13
N LYS A 33 -26.77 3.57 -14.70
CA LYS A 33 -27.17 3.71 -16.10
C LYS A 33 -26.05 3.34 -17.07
N GLN A 34 -24.82 3.68 -16.74
CA GLN A 34 -23.63 3.37 -17.56
C GLN A 34 -23.35 1.85 -17.50
N LEU A 35 -23.60 1.19 -16.38
CA LEU A 35 -23.49 -0.26 -16.28
C LEU A 35 -24.53 -0.97 -17.18
N ALA A 36 -25.78 -0.49 -17.19
CA ALA A 36 -26.82 -0.99 -18.11
C ALA A 36 -26.41 -0.76 -19.59
N ASN A 37 -25.82 0.40 -19.90
CA ASN A 37 -25.30 0.67 -21.23
C ASN A 37 -24.14 -0.28 -21.60
N ALA A 38 -23.25 -0.62 -20.67
CA ALA A 38 -22.15 -1.57 -20.89
C ALA A 38 -22.71 -2.99 -21.21
N ARG A 39 -23.75 -3.42 -20.50
CA ARG A 39 -24.45 -4.70 -20.78
C ARG A 39 -25.12 -4.70 -22.17
N SER A 40 -25.83 -3.65 -22.53
CA SER A 40 -26.42 -3.52 -23.87
C SER A 40 -25.36 -3.47 -24.99
N LEU A 41 -24.17 -2.87 -24.68
CA LEU A 41 -23.06 -2.86 -25.60
C LEU A 41 -22.44 -4.27 -25.79
N TYR A 42 -22.39 -5.05 -24.72
CA TYR A 42 -21.95 -6.44 -24.76
C TYR A 42 -22.88 -7.31 -25.62
N GLU A 43 -24.20 -7.20 -25.46
CA GLU A 43 -25.17 -7.88 -26.32
C GLU A 43 -25.03 -7.47 -27.80
N ALA A 44 -24.77 -6.19 -28.05
CA ALA A 44 -24.55 -5.70 -29.41
C ALA A 44 -23.23 -6.26 -30.00
N TYR A 45 -22.19 -6.39 -29.20
CA TYR A 45 -20.92 -7.03 -29.57
C TYR A 45 -21.13 -8.50 -29.89
N GLN A 46 -21.83 -9.26 -29.07
CA GLN A 46 -22.11 -10.68 -29.33
C GLN A 46 -22.85 -10.89 -30.66
N ARG A 47 -23.87 -10.08 -30.93
CA ARG A 47 -24.60 -10.10 -32.24
C ARG A 47 -23.66 -9.78 -33.41
N HIS A 48 -22.77 -8.81 -33.26
CA HIS A 48 -21.80 -8.44 -34.27
C HIS A 48 -20.81 -9.60 -34.57
N ILE A 49 -20.24 -10.21 -33.53
CA ILE A 49 -19.30 -11.35 -33.66
C ILE A 49 -19.98 -12.56 -34.30
N LEU A 50 -21.21 -12.87 -33.89
CA LEU A 50 -21.98 -13.97 -34.49
C LEU A 50 -22.26 -13.73 -35.98
N ALA A 51 -22.57 -12.50 -36.38
CA ALA A 51 -22.77 -12.14 -37.78
C ALA A 51 -21.50 -12.33 -38.63
N ILE A 52 -20.34 -11.86 -38.10
CA ILE A 52 -19.06 -12.04 -38.76
C ILE A 52 -18.69 -13.53 -38.85
N LYS A 53 -18.83 -14.28 -37.76
CA LYS A 53 -18.49 -15.72 -37.74
C LYS A 53 -19.31 -16.53 -38.74
N LYS A 54 -20.57 -16.12 -38.96
CA LYS A 54 -21.44 -16.73 -40.00
C LYS A 54 -21.00 -16.40 -41.44
N ALA A 55 -20.53 -15.16 -41.66
CA ALA A 55 -20.14 -14.69 -42.98
C ALA A 55 -18.72 -15.22 -43.37
N ASP A 56 -17.78 -15.14 -42.45
CA ASP A 56 -16.39 -15.57 -42.64
C ASP A 56 -15.79 -16.01 -41.27
N PRO A 57 -15.67 -17.35 -41.05
CA PRO A 57 -15.07 -17.87 -39.82
C PRO A 57 -13.58 -17.54 -39.64
N ALA A 58 -12.88 -17.14 -40.71
CA ALA A 58 -11.47 -16.75 -40.68
C ALA A 58 -11.25 -15.24 -40.62
N CYS A 59 -12.30 -14.44 -40.49
CA CYS A 59 -12.22 -12.99 -40.53
C CYS A 59 -11.29 -12.46 -39.41
N PRO A 60 -10.31 -11.58 -39.73
CA PRO A 60 -9.42 -10.97 -38.72
C PRO A 60 -10.12 -10.11 -37.67
N GLN A 61 -11.38 -9.75 -37.90
CA GLN A 61 -12.18 -9.01 -36.91
C GLN A 61 -12.76 -9.89 -35.79
N LEU A 62 -12.65 -11.21 -35.88
CA LEU A 62 -12.99 -12.15 -34.83
C LEU A 62 -11.93 -12.04 -33.70
N SER A 63 -12.24 -11.34 -32.62
CA SER A 63 -11.33 -11.15 -31.48
C SER A 63 -12.13 -10.99 -30.18
N VAL A 64 -11.63 -11.59 -29.11
CA VAL A 64 -12.16 -11.44 -27.74
C VAL A 64 -11.62 -10.22 -27.00
N ASP A 65 -10.66 -9.49 -27.55
CA ASP A 65 -9.97 -8.38 -26.88
C ASP A 65 -10.91 -7.30 -26.29
N PRO A 66 -12.02 -6.92 -26.96
CA PRO A 66 -12.98 -5.98 -26.36
C PRO A 66 -13.56 -6.46 -25.03
N LEU A 67 -13.66 -7.78 -24.83
CA LEU A 67 -14.22 -8.37 -23.62
C LEU A 67 -13.30 -8.19 -22.40
N ALA A 68 -12.00 -8.02 -22.59
CA ALA A 68 -11.08 -7.73 -21.47
C ALA A 68 -11.46 -6.45 -20.71
N ALA A 69 -11.82 -5.40 -21.44
CA ALA A 69 -12.28 -4.15 -20.84
C ALA A 69 -13.68 -4.31 -20.21
N TYR A 70 -14.57 -5.08 -20.83
CA TYR A 70 -15.90 -5.37 -20.26
C TYR A 70 -15.79 -6.17 -18.95
N ILE A 71 -14.91 -7.17 -18.88
CA ILE A 71 -14.60 -7.93 -17.67
C ILE A 71 -14.10 -7.01 -16.55
N LYS A 72 -13.24 -6.03 -16.86
CA LYS A 72 -12.79 -5.03 -15.87
C LYS A 72 -13.95 -4.16 -15.36
N ILE A 73 -14.87 -3.75 -16.23
CA ILE A 73 -16.08 -3.02 -15.84
C ILE A 73 -16.89 -3.84 -14.84
N LEU A 74 -17.15 -5.13 -15.12
CA LEU A 74 -17.87 -6.02 -14.24
C LEU A 74 -17.17 -6.20 -12.89
N GLY A 75 -15.83 -6.33 -12.91
CA GLY A 75 -15.02 -6.43 -11.69
C GLY A 75 -15.12 -5.18 -10.81
N HIS A 76 -15.02 -3.99 -11.38
CA HIS A 76 -15.18 -2.73 -10.65
C HIS A 76 -16.60 -2.54 -10.11
N ALA A 77 -17.61 -3.01 -10.86
CA ALA A 77 -19.01 -2.99 -10.43
C ALA A 77 -19.36 -4.09 -9.42
N GLY A 78 -18.44 -5.00 -9.07
CA GLY A 78 -18.67 -6.09 -8.15
C GLY A 78 -19.53 -7.24 -8.72
N CYS A 79 -19.74 -7.28 -10.04
CA CYS A 79 -20.54 -8.29 -10.74
C CYS A 79 -19.69 -9.54 -11.07
N PHE A 80 -19.16 -10.22 -10.05
CA PHE A 80 -18.19 -11.32 -10.25
C PHE A 80 -18.79 -12.52 -10.95
N GLN A 81 -20.08 -12.83 -10.75
CA GLN A 81 -20.75 -13.93 -11.46
C GLN A 81 -20.84 -13.66 -12.97
N ASP A 82 -21.19 -12.43 -13.36
CA ASP A 82 -21.31 -12.05 -14.77
C ASP A 82 -19.95 -12.21 -15.51
N ILE A 83 -18.81 -12.10 -14.80
CA ILE A 83 -17.48 -12.33 -15.38
C ILE A 83 -17.34 -13.78 -15.85
N PHE A 84 -17.78 -14.74 -15.05
CA PHE A 84 -17.71 -16.15 -15.41
C PHE A 84 -18.73 -16.51 -16.49
N ASP A 85 -19.89 -15.86 -16.51
CA ASP A 85 -20.88 -16.03 -17.58
C ASP A 85 -20.30 -15.58 -18.93
N VAL A 86 -19.54 -14.46 -18.95
CA VAL A 86 -18.81 -14.01 -20.14
C VAL A 86 -17.72 -15.01 -20.52
N TYR A 87 -16.95 -15.50 -19.56
CA TYR A 87 -15.85 -16.46 -19.80
C TYR A 87 -16.35 -17.78 -20.37
N TYR A 88 -17.41 -18.35 -19.80
CA TYR A 88 -17.98 -19.63 -20.28
C TYR A 88 -18.75 -19.51 -21.60
N ALA A 89 -19.13 -18.29 -21.99
CA ALA A 89 -19.72 -18.04 -23.30
C ALA A 89 -18.70 -17.96 -24.45
N MET A 90 -17.38 -17.97 -24.14
CA MET A 90 -16.32 -17.96 -25.15
C MET A 90 -16.13 -19.35 -25.77
N ASP A 91 -15.58 -19.39 -26.98
CA ASP A 91 -15.23 -20.65 -27.64
C ASP A 91 -14.08 -21.37 -26.90
N ALA A 92 -14.05 -22.70 -26.98
CA ALA A 92 -12.98 -23.48 -26.36
C ALA A 92 -11.63 -23.33 -27.11
N GLU A 93 -11.66 -23.10 -28.43
CA GLU A 93 -10.48 -23.00 -29.32
C GLU A 93 -10.75 -21.95 -30.43
N GLY A 94 -9.70 -21.46 -31.04
CA GLY A 94 -9.78 -20.48 -32.12
C GLY A 94 -9.72 -19.02 -31.71
N PRO A 95 -10.06 -18.05 -32.59
CA PRO A 95 -9.87 -16.63 -32.37
C PRO A 95 -10.80 -16.06 -31.28
N LEU A 96 -11.86 -16.76 -30.92
CA LEU A 96 -12.81 -16.39 -29.86
C LEU A 96 -12.58 -17.16 -28.56
N ALA A 97 -11.50 -17.93 -28.47
CA ALA A 97 -11.08 -18.56 -27.21
C ALA A 97 -10.43 -17.53 -26.25
N PRO A 98 -10.48 -17.76 -24.93
CA PRO A 98 -9.82 -16.91 -23.96
C PRO A 98 -8.31 -16.84 -24.21
N ASN A 99 -7.80 -15.64 -24.38
CA ASN A 99 -6.38 -15.35 -24.58
C ASN A 99 -5.72 -14.78 -23.28
N GLN A 100 -4.42 -14.47 -23.36
CA GLN A 100 -3.65 -13.88 -22.25
C GLN A 100 -4.34 -12.65 -21.65
N LEU A 101 -4.89 -11.77 -22.51
CA LEU A 101 -5.54 -10.54 -22.10
C LEU A 101 -6.81 -10.79 -21.28
N ILE A 102 -7.59 -11.80 -21.68
CA ILE A 102 -8.82 -12.22 -20.97
C ILE A 102 -8.48 -12.78 -19.59
N PHE A 103 -7.54 -13.73 -19.50
CA PHE A 103 -7.13 -14.29 -18.20
C PHE A 103 -6.59 -13.23 -17.27
N THR A 104 -5.75 -12.31 -17.77
CA THR A 104 -5.24 -11.17 -16.97
C THR A 104 -6.39 -10.29 -16.47
N ALA A 105 -7.35 -9.96 -17.34
CA ALA A 105 -8.51 -9.13 -16.96
C ALA A 105 -9.38 -9.79 -15.89
N ILE A 106 -9.60 -11.11 -15.99
CA ILE A 106 -10.37 -11.84 -14.97
C ILE A 106 -9.62 -11.84 -13.63
N PHE A 107 -8.32 -12.19 -13.59
CA PHE A 107 -7.55 -12.15 -12.35
C PHE A 107 -7.52 -10.76 -11.71
N GLN A 108 -7.31 -9.70 -12.50
CA GLN A 108 -7.34 -8.32 -12.02
C GLN A 108 -8.72 -7.95 -11.44
N SER A 109 -9.80 -8.40 -12.08
CA SER A 109 -11.16 -8.16 -11.63
C SER A 109 -11.46 -8.88 -10.32
N LEU A 110 -11.04 -10.14 -10.16
CA LEU A 110 -11.20 -10.92 -8.93
C LEU A 110 -10.39 -10.33 -7.76
N ALA A 111 -9.25 -9.69 -8.05
CA ALA A 111 -8.42 -8.99 -7.07
C ALA A 111 -8.97 -7.62 -6.68
N SER A 112 -9.85 -7.03 -7.48
CA SER A 112 -10.36 -5.66 -7.29
C SER A 112 -11.17 -5.53 -6.00
N LYS A 113 -11.25 -4.30 -5.48
CA LYS A 113 -12.06 -4.01 -4.29
C LYS A 113 -13.56 -4.02 -4.57
N GLY A 114 -13.99 -4.02 -5.82
CA GLY A 114 -15.37 -3.99 -6.30
C GLY A 114 -16.30 -3.14 -5.44
N GLU A 115 -17.05 -2.23 -6.03
CA GLU A 115 -18.11 -1.52 -5.30
C GLU A 115 -19.37 -2.39 -5.28
N THR A 116 -19.44 -3.30 -4.31
CA THR A 116 -20.71 -3.94 -4.00
C THR A 116 -21.57 -3.00 -3.16
N THR A 117 -22.78 -2.69 -3.63
CA THR A 117 -23.77 -1.88 -2.91
C THR A 117 -24.07 -2.49 -1.53
N GLY A 118 -23.29 -2.06 -0.52
CA GLY A 118 -23.53 -2.40 0.89
C GLY A 118 -23.13 -3.80 1.35
N GLN A 119 -22.60 -4.66 0.46
CA GLN A 119 -22.10 -5.99 0.86
C GLN A 119 -20.57 -6.06 0.80
N PRO A 120 -19.90 -6.77 1.73
CA PRO A 120 -18.46 -6.96 1.68
C PRO A 120 -18.06 -7.78 0.44
N VAL A 121 -16.95 -7.43 -0.20
CA VAL A 121 -16.42 -8.17 -1.35
C VAL A 121 -16.11 -9.61 -0.95
N PRO A 122 -16.58 -10.63 -1.70
CA PRO A 122 -16.39 -12.03 -1.35
C PRO A 122 -14.98 -12.53 -1.72
N TYR A 123 -13.95 -11.95 -1.09
CA TYR A 123 -12.55 -12.23 -1.41
C TYR A 123 -12.17 -13.72 -1.34
N LEU A 124 -12.71 -14.46 -0.35
CA LEU A 124 -12.42 -15.90 -0.22
C LEU A 124 -12.97 -16.68 -1.42
N LYS A 125 -14.21 -16.37 -1.85
CA LYS A 125 -14.81 -16.98 -3.04
C LYS A 125 -14.03 -16.61 -4.30
N ASN A 126 -13.71 -15.33 -4.48
CA ASN A 126 -12.96 -14.84 -5.62
C ASN A 126 -11.59 -15.52 -5.72
N ALA A 127 -10.91 -15.75 -4.60
CA ALA A 127 -9.62 -16.45 -4.57
C ALA A 127 -9.75 -17.94 -4.91
N ALA A 128 -10.80 -18.62 -4.44
CA ALA A 128 -11.09 -19.99 -4.81
C ALA A 128 -11.40 -20.12 -6.32
N ASP A 129 -12.19 -19.20 -6.86
CA ASP A 129 -12.47 -19.11 -8.29
C ASP A 129 -11.18 -18.82 -9.11
N ALA A 130 -10.32 -17.92 -8.62
CA ALA A 130 -9.00 -17.65 -9.24
C ALA A 130 -8.10 -18.89 -9.28
N LYS A 131 -8.12 -19.73 -8.24
CA LYS A 131 -7.39 -21.00 -8.20
C LYS A 131 -7.88 -21.99 -9.27
N LEU A 132 -9.20 -22.10 -9.47
CA LEU A 132 -9.77 -22.93 -10.53
C LEU A 132 -9.42 -22.37 -11.91
N LEU A 133 -9.53 -21.06 -12.08
CA LEU A 133 -9.18 -20.37 -13.32
C LEU A 133 -7.69 -20.57 -13.69
N TRP A 134 -6.78 -20.49 -12.71
CA TRP A 134 -5.35 -20.74 -12.91
C TRP A 134 -5.10 -22.15 -13.51
N ARG A 135 -5.76 -23.16 -12.97
CA ARG A 135 -5.67 -24.54 -13.48
C ARG A 135 -6.22 -24.66 -14.91
N GLN A 136 -7.34 -24.00 -15.20
CA GLN A 136 -7.94 -23.98 -16.54
C GLN A 136 -7.01 -23.26 -17.54
N MET A 137 -6.44 -22.14 -17.15
CA MET A 137 -5.49 -21.38 -17.94
C MET A 137 -4.25 -22.21 -18.28
N LEU A 138 -3.66 -22.94 -17.32
CA LEU A 138 -2.52 -23.82 -17.58
C LEU A 138 -2.86 -24.96 -18.55
N LYS A 139 -4.11 -25.48 -18.50
CA LYS A 139 -4.57 -26.48 -19.51
C LYS A 139 -4.69 -25.84 -20.90
N ALA A 140 -5.21 -24.63 -21.01
CA ALA A 140 -5.31 -23.88 -22.27
C ALA A 140 -3.93 -23.54 -22.83
N SER A 141 -3.00 -23.11 -21.98
CA SER A 141 -1.61 -22.82 -22.36
C SER A 141 -0.87 -24.04 -22.97
N ARG A 142 -1.13 -25.24 -22.46
CA ARG A 142 -0.54 -26.47 -22.97
C ARG A 142 -1.08 -26.86 -24.37
N LYS A 143 -2.32 -26.47 -24.70
CA LYS A 143 -2.96 -26.74 -25.96
C LYS A 143 -2.59 -25.75 -27.05
N SER A 144 -2.27 -24.51 -26.70
CA SER A 144 -1.99 -23.42 -27.64
C SER A 144 -0.51 -23.02 -27.60
N PRO A 145 0.32 -23.33 -28.60
CA PRO A 145 1.77 -23.03 -28.57
C PRO A 145 2.08 -21.52 -28.45
N GLY A 146 1.18 -20.64 -28.88
CA GLY A 146 1.31 -19.18 -28.78
C GLY A 146 0.94 -18.61 -27.44
N PHE A 147 0.31 -19.37 -26.53
CA PHE A 147 -0.11 -18.94 -25.23
C PHE A 147 0.97 -19.24 -24.18
N LYS A 148 1.67 -18.21 -23.72
CA LYS A 148 2.67 -18.33 -22.64
C LYS A 148 2.22 -17.49 -21.43
N VAL A 149 2.44 -18.04 -20.23
CA VAL A 149 2.23 -17.26 -18.99
C VAL A 149 3.35 -16.24 -18.91
N ASP A 150 2.97 -14.97 -18.86
CA ASP A 150 3.87 -13.84 -18.69
C ASP A 150 3.83 -13.27 -17.26
N SER A 151 4.66 -12.28 -16.99
CA SER A 151 4.75 -11.62 -15.66
C SER A 151 3.44 -10.92 -15.27
N PHE A 152 2.64 -10.43 -16.22
CA PHE A 152 1.37 -9.75 -15.95
C PHE A 152 0.29 -10.73 -15.50
N ILE A 153 0.17 -11.88 -16.16
CA ILE A 153 -0.76 -12.95 -15.77
C ILE A 153 -0.38 -13.48 -14.38
N ALA A 154 0.91 -13.83 -14.19
CA ALA A 154 1.39 -14.37 -12.93
C ALA A 154 1.14 -13.39 -11.76
N SER A 155 1.47 -12.11 -11.91
CA SER A 155 1.25 -11.10 -10.89
C SER A 155 -0.23 -10.85 -10.60
N SER A 156 -1.08 -10.86 -11.63
CA SER A 156 -2.53 -10.70 -11.48
C SER A 156 -3.15 -11.90 -10.74
N ALA A 157 -2.67 -13.12 -11.04
CA ALA A 157 -3.09 -14.33 -10.34
C ALA A 157 -2.68 -14.29 -8.85
N ILE A 158 -1.42 -13.90 -8.55
CA ILE A 158 -0.96 -13.71 -7.17
C ILE A 158 -1.88 -12.72 -6.43
N SER A 159 -2.21 -11.60 -7.07
CA SER A 159 -3.09 -10.57 -6.49
C SER A 159 -4.50 -11.08 -6.19
N ALA A 160 -5.05 -11.97 -7.04
CA ALA A 160 -6.35 -12.57 -6.82
C ALA A 160 -6.32 -13.64 -5.71
N LEU A 161 -5.23 -14.41 -5.61
CA LEU A 161 -5.08 -15.51 -4.66
C LEU A 161 -4.73 -15.05 -3.23
N MET A 162 -4.03 -13.91 -3.07
CA MET A 162 -3.44 -13.48 -1.78
C MET A 162 -4.43 -13.31 -0.65
N ARG A 163 -5.70 -12.99 -0.97
CA ARG A 163 -6.78 -12.80 0.03
C ARG A 163 -7.60 -14.07 0.29
N GLY A 164 -7.20 -15.19 -0.29
CA GLY A 164 -7.78 -16.50 -0.07
C GLY A 164 -7.32 -17.16 1.24
N GLY A 165 -7.72 -18.40 1.41
CA GLY A 165 -7.25 -19.25 2.50
C GLY A 165 -5.81 -19.74 2.30
N THR A 166 -5.35 -20.59 3.20
CA THR A 166 -3.99 -21.14 3.18
C THR A 166 -3.66 -21.85 1.87
N SER A 167 -4.64 -22.56 1.29
CA SER A 167 -4.49 -23.30 0.03
C SER A 167 -4.28 -22.40 -1.19
N GLU A 168 -4.99 -21.27 -1.25
CA GLU A 168 -4.86 -20.27 -2.31
C GLU A 168 -3.56 -19.49 -2.16
N GLN A 169 -3.19 -19.12 -0.94
CA GLN A 169 -1.91 -18.48 -0.62
C GLN A 169 -0.72 -19.40 -0.94
N SER A 170 -0.81 -20.71 -0.63
CA SER A 170 0.24 -21.67 -1.01
C SER A 170 0.45 -21.71 -2.51
N LEU A 171 -0.64 -21.80 -3.30
CA LEU A 171 -0.54 -21.72 -4.74
C LEU A 171 0.11 -20.40 -5.22
N ALA A 172 -0.24 -19.26 -4.57
CA ALA A 172 0.38 -17.99 -4.92
C ALA A 172 1.90 -18.01 -4.67
N PHE A 173 2.39 -18.62 -3.57
CA PHE A 173 3.83 -18.79 -3.33
C PHE A 173 4.49 -19.78 -4.31
N GLU A 174 3.79 -20.82 -4.75
CA GLU A 174 4.27 -21.70 -5.83
C GLU A 174 4.46 -20.90 -7.13
N ILE A 175 3.50 -20.02 -7.50
CA ILE A 175 3.62 -19.13 -8.65
C ILE A 175 4.82 -18.18 -8.48
N VAL A 176 5.03 -17.62 -7.30
CA VAL A 176 6.21 -16.75 -7.00
C VAL A 176 7.51 -17.50 -7.24
N ARG A 177 7.62 -18.73 -6.75
CA ARG A 177 8.80 -19.57 -6.95
C ARG A 177 9.00 -19.92 -8.43
N ASP A 178 7.98 -20.47 -9.06
CA ASP A 178 8.10 -21.09 -10.39
C ASP A 178 8.26 -20.07 -11.51
N TYR A 179 7.65 -18.89 -11.38
CA TYR A 179 7.70 -17.86 -12.42
C TYR A 179 8.66 -16.71 -12.13
N PHE A 180 8.93 -16.38 -10.87
CA PHE A 180 9.82 -15.28 -10.51
C PHE A 180 11.11 -15.72 -9.83
N GLY A 181 11.26 -17.00 -9.50
CA GLY A 181 12.48 -17.55 -8.89
C GLY A 181 12.80 -16.94 -7.51
N LEU A 182 11.79 -16.46 -6.78
CA LEU A 182 11.94 -16.04 -5.38
C LEU A 182 11.57 -17.23 -4.49
N CYS A 183 12.56 -17.74 -3.76
CA CYS A 183 12.46 -18.99 -3.03
C CYS A 183 12.72 -18.78 -1.55
N THR A 184 12.16 -19.66 -0.71
CA THR A 184 12.61 -19.80 0.66
C THR A 184 14.01 -20.44 0.71
N PHE A 185 14.72 -20.33 1.83
CA PHE A 185 16.05 -20.93 1.98
C PHE A 185 16.07 -22.46 1.78
N ALA A 186 14.92 -23.13 1.91
CA ALA A 186 14.80 -24.57 1.76
C ALA A 186 14.60 -25.01 0.30
N ASP A 187 14.24 -24.08 -0.59
CA ASP A 187 13.88 -24.38 -1.97
C ASP A 187 15.04 -24.04 -2.93
N SER A 188 15.23 -24.85 -3.96
CA SER A 188 16.12 -24.51 -5.07
C SER A 188 15.38 -23.65 -6.10
N PRO A 189 15.98 -22.54 -6.56
CA PRO A 189 15.35 -21.73 -7.60
C PRO A 189 15.23 -22.53 -8.91
N PRO A 190 14.16 -22.32 -9.70
CA PRO A 190 14.03 -22.92 -11.00
C PRO A 190 15.12 -22.41 -11.95
N THR A 191 15.50 -23.22 -12.94
CA THR A 191 16.54 -22.85 -13.91
C THR A 191 16.12 -21.73 -14.86
N ASN A 192 14.82 -21.58 -15.11
CA ASN A 192 14.26 -20.54 -15.99
C ASN A 192 13.11 -19.84 -15.27
N PHE A 193 13.25 -18.54 -15.04
CA PHE A 193 12.20 -17.69 -14.47
C PHE A 193 12.09 -16.36 -15.23
N LEU A 194 10.96 -15.69 -15.09
CA LEU A 194 10.69 -14.44 -15.77
C LEU A 194 11.44 -13.27 -15.10
N PRO A 195 11.85 -12.25 -15.86
CA PRO A 195 12.35 -11.01 -15.28
C PRO A 195 11.31 -10.39 -14.35
N LEU A 196 11.74 -10.03 -13.14
CA LEU A 196 10.89 -9.43 -12.13
C LEU A 196 10.69 -7.93 -12.45
N GLN A 197 9.45 -7.49 -12.45
CA GLN A 197 9.08 -6.08 -12.60
C GLN A 197 8.61 -5.50 -11.26
N GLY A 198 8.67 -4.17 -11.11
CA GLY A 198 8.22 -3.51 -9.88
C GLY A 198 6.77 -3.86 -9.49
N ALA A 199 5.84 -3.84 -10.46
CA ALA A 199 4.44 -4.23 -10.20
C ALA A 199 4.28 -5.69 -9.76
N SER A 200 5.13 -6.60 -10.26
CA SER A 200 5.13 -8.01 -9.85
C SER A 200 5.66 -8.16 -8.42
N LEU A 201 6.72 -7.42 -8.08
CA LEU A 201 7.27 -7.41 -6.74
C LEU A 201 6.27 -6.83 -5.72
N ASP A 202 5.54 -5.76 -6.07
CA ASP A 202 4.48 -5.21 -5.21
C ASP A 202 3.41 -6.28 -4.87
N ALA A 203 2.95 -7.04 -5.86
CA ALA A 203 2.00 -8.13 -5.63
C ALA A 203 2.57 -9.23 -4.71
N ILE A 204 3.85 -9.58 -4.87
CA ILE A 204 4.54 -10.58 -4.06
C ILE A 204 4.72 -10.12 -2.61
N LEU A 205 5.17 -8.89 -2.38
CA LEU A 205 5.35 -8.36 -1.03
C LEU A 205 4.01 -8.22 -0.29
N ARG A 206 2.95 -7.81 -0.99
CA ARG A 206 1.60 -7.80 -0.43
C ARG A 206 1.09 -9.20 -0.10
N LEU A 207 1.41 -10.22 -0.90
CA LEU A 207 1.11 -11.61 -0.56
C LEU A 207 1.76 -12.00 0.78
N CYS A 208 3.03 -11.66 0.98
CA CYS A 208 3.74 -11.93 2.24
C CYS A 208 3.04 -11.27 3.43
N THR A 209 2.63 -10.00 3.29
CA THR A 209 1.90 -9.25 4.32
C THR A 209 0.54 -9.89 4.63
N HIS A 210 -0.25 -10.24 3.60
CA HIS A 210 -1.54 -10.91 3.77
C HIS A 210 -1.42 -12.29 4.41
N ALA A 211 -0.39 -13.06 4.05
CA ALA A 211 -0.11 -14.38 4.61
C ALA A 211 0.60 -14.32 5.98
N ARG A 212 0.90 -13.11 6.49
CA ARG A 212 1.69 -12.88 7.72
C ARG A 212 3.07 -13.54 7.71
N LYS A 213 3.67 -13.67 6.53
CA LYS A 213 5.02 -14.21 6.35
C LYS A 213 6.02 -13.05 6.24
N ASN A 214 6.18 -12.30 7.34
CA ASN A 214 6.94 -11.06 7.37
C ASN A 214 8.45 -11.28 7.14
N ASP A 215 9.02 -12.37 7.68
CA ASP A 215 10.42 -12.75 7.43
C ASP A 215 10.67 -13.01 5.95
N LEU A 216 9.72 -13.68 5.27
CA LEU A 216 9.82 -13.97 3.86
C LEU A 216 9.75 -12.69 2.99
N CYS A 217 8.99 -11.68 3.42
CA CYS A 217 8.98 -10.37 2.78
C CYS A 217 10.38 -9.74 2.77
N LEU A 218 11.07 -9.77 3.93
CA LEU A 218 12.43 -9.25 4.06
C LEU A 218 13.42 -10.03 3.20
N ASP A 219 13.31 -11.35 3.22
CA ASP A 219 14.18 -12.24 2.46
C ASP A 219 14.03 -12.04 0.95
N PHE A 220 12.82 -11.94 0.44
CA PHE A 220 12.57 -11.66 -0.98
C PHE A 220 13.20 -10.34 -1.43
N VAL A 221 13.10 -9.27 -0.64
CA VAL A 221 13.75 -8.00 -0.97
C VAL A 221 15.27 -8.12 -0.94
N GLN A 222 15.86 -8.93 -0.03
CA GLN A 222 17.29 -9.21 -0.05
C GLN A 222 17.72 -10.02 -1.28
N GLN A 223 16.91 -10.97 -1.73
CA GLN A 223 17.14 -11.69 -2.99
C GLN A 223 17.12 -10.73 -4.18
N VAL A 224 16.15 -9.82 -4.26
CA VAL A 224 16.07 -8.78 -5.32
C VAL A 224 17.31 -7.88 -5.30
N LYS A 225 17.78 -7.44 -4.13
CA LYS A 225 19.00 -6.61 -4.00
C LYS A 225 20.27 -7.30 -4.52
N ARG A 226 20.27 -8.63 -4.62
CA ARG A 226 21.41 -9.45 -5.11
C ARG A 226 21.24 -9.89 -6.56
N ARG A 227 20.08 -9.65 -7.18
CA ARG A 227 19.81 -10.05 -8.58
C ARG A 227 20.54 -9.16 -9.58
N PRO A 228 20.89 -9.72 -10.75
CA PRO A 228 21.28 -8.92 -11.91
C PRO A 228 20.15 -7.98 -12.35
N GLU A 229 20.50 -6.81 -12.89
CA GLU A 229 19.52 -5.77 -13.25
C GLU A 229 18.59 -6.21 -14.40
N ASP A 230 19.07 -6.98 -15.35
CA ASP A 230 18.29 -7.55 -16.47
C ASP A 230 17.24 -8.58 -16.02
N MET A 231 17.42 -9.17 -14.84
CA MET A 231 16.46 -10.11 -14.22
C MET A 231 15.60 -9.46 -13.15
N GLY A 232 15.60 -8.15 -13.04
CA GLY A 232 14.85 -7.40 -12.03
C GLY A 232 15.62 -7.25 -10.72
N GLY A 233 16.79 -6.60 -10.80
CA GLY A 233 17.69 -6.29 -9.70
C GLY A 233 17.28 -5.06 -8.88
N PRO A 234 18.21 -4.46 -8.13
CA PRO A 234 17.92 -3.38 -7.17
C PRO A 234 17.17 -2.17 -7.77
N SER A 235 17.34 -1.89 -9.07
CA SER A 235 16.75 -0.72 -9.74
C SER A 235 15.22 -0.72 -9.78
N ILE A 236 14.56 -1.89 -9.66
CA ILE A 236 13.10 -1.97 -9.63
C ILE A 236 12.51 -1.58 -8.27
N LEU A 237 13.34 -1.49 -7.22
CA LEU A 237 12.87 -1.15 -5.88
C LEU A 237 12.48 0.32 -5.81
N ASP A 238 11.27 0.59 -5.38
CA ASP A 238 10.73 1.92 -5.14
C ASP A 238 10.30 2.11 -3.68
N ARG A 239 9.75 3.28 -3.36
CA ARG A 239 9.26 3.61 -2.03
C ARG A 239 8.16 2.64 -1.55
N GLY A 240 7.25 2.24 -2.44
CA GLY A 240 6.15 1.33 -2.09
C GLY A 240 6.67 0.01 -1.57
N HIS A 241 7.65 -0.59 -2.27
CA HIS A 241 8.30 -1.82 -1.83
C HIS A 241 9.02 -1.67 -0.49
N MET A 242 9.72 -0.55 -0.28
CA MET A 242 10.43 -0.31 0.98
C MET A 242 9.46 -0.01 2.14
N GLU A 243 8.29 0.56 1.88
CA GLU A 243 7.25 0.71 2.89
C GLU A 243 6.62 -0.64 3.29
N GLU A 244 6.51 -1.63 2.38
CA GLU A 244 6.14 -3.00 2.75
C GLU A 244 7.21 -3.66 3.64
N VAL A 245 8.51 -3.43 3.36
CA VAL A 245 9.61 -3.86 4.25
C VAL A 245 9.46 -3.24 5.65
N LEU A 246 9.19 -1.94 5.73
CA LEU A 246 8.97 -1.26 7.01
C LEU A 246 7.75 -1.82 7.76
N ARG A 247 6.67 -2.15 7.06
CA ARG A 247 5.49 -2.81 7.66
C ARG A 247 5.83 -4.22 8.17
N ALA A 248 6.67 -4.96 7.43
CA ALA A 248 7.16 -6.27 7.88
C ALA A 248 8.00 -6.15 9.17
N HIS A 249 8.92 -5.17 9.27
CA HIS A 249 9.68 -4.90 10.50
C HIS A 249 8.74 -4.58 11.68
N LEU A 250 7.71 -3.76 11.46
CA LEU A 250 6.71 -3.43 12.47
C LEU A 250 5.89 -4.65 12.92
N ALA A 251 5.55 -5.56 12.02
CA ALA A 251 4.81 -6.77 12.34
C ALA A 251 5.68 -7.73 13.16
N LEU A 252 6.94 -7.94 12.75
CA LEU A 252 7.90 -8.78 13.47
C LEU A 252 8.17 -8.28 14.90
N SER A 253 8.23 -6.97 15.12
CA SER A 253 8.38 -6.41 16.47
C SER A 253 7.17 -6.69 17.38
N SER A 254 6.00 -6.91 16.79
CA SER A 254 4.80 -7.27 17.55
C SER A 254 4.78 -8.76 17.92
N GLU A 255 5.45 -9.60 17.15
CA GLU A 255 5.55 -11.05 17.36
C GLU A 255 6.75 -11.40 18.26
N ASN A 256 7.84 -10.63 18.16
CA ASN A 256 9.08 -10.86 18.90
C ASN A 256 9.55 -9.57 19.56
N THR A 257 9.44 -9.48 20.87
CA THR A 257 9.84 -8.30 21.67
C THR A 257 11.35 -8.02 21.67
N LYS A 258 12.17 -8.98 21.25
CA LYS A 258 13.63 -8.81 21.10
C LYS A 258 14.04 -8.30 19.72
N TYR A 259 13.08 -8.20 18.80
CA TYR A 259 13.36 -7.72 17.45
C TYR A 259 13.55 -6.20 17.45
N ASP A 260 14.72 -5.75 17.05
CA ASP A 260 15.07 -4.34 16.98
C ASP A 260 14.52 -3.69 15.69
N ALA A 261 13.24 -3.41 15.70
CA ALA A 261 12.57 -2.80 14.54
C ALA A 261 13.03 -1.35 14.30
N GLY A 262 13.47 -0.62 15.33
CA GLY A 262 13.93 0.75 15.20
C GLY A 262 15.20 0.84 14.35
N ASP A 263 16.23 0.09 14.71
CA ASP A 263 17.50 0.02 13.98
C ASP A 263 17.30 -0.52 12.55
N GLN A 264 16.51 -1.58 12.37
CA GLN A 264 16.24 -2.15 11.04
C GLN A 264 15.47 -1.17 10.14
N ALA A 265 14.50 -0.45 10.68
CA ALA A 265 13.78 0.57 9.95
C ALA A 265 14.68 1.78 9.59
N LEU A 266 15.56 2.20 10.49
CA LEU A 266 16.55 3.25 10.22
C LEU A 266 17.50 2.82 9.09
N ARG A 267 18.05 1.61 9.12
CA ARG A 267 18.88 1.06 8.03
C ARG A 267 18.17 1.05 6.70
N THR A 268 16.87 0.74 6.71
CA THR A 268 16.03 0.74 5.51
C THR A 268 15.93 2.13 4.90
N ILE A 269 15.65 3.17 5.69
CA ILE A 269 15.53 4.54 5.17
C ILE A 269 16.90 5.10 4.74
N GLU A 270 17.97 4.78 5.46
CA GLU A 270 19.32 5.16 5.05
C GLU A 270 19.73 4.52 3.72
N TRP A 271 19.31 3.27 3.48
CA TRP A 271 19.50 2.61 2.19
C TRP A 271 18.73 3.36 1.09
N MET A 272 17.46 3.72 1.33
CA MET A 272 16.65 4.49 0.36
C MET A 272 17.30 5.82 0.00
N LEU A 273 17.78 6.58 0.99
CA LEU A 273 18.46 7.86 0.76
C LEU A 273 19.76 7.70 -0.02
N ARG A 274 20.52 6.62 0.25
CA ARG A 274 21.72 6.30 -0.55
C ARG A 274 21.37 5.99 -2.01
N GLN A 275 20.30 5.24 -2.26
CA GLN A 275 19.86 4.94 -3.63
C GLN A 275 19.35 6.20 -4.34
N GLU A 276 18.65 7.10 -3.65
CA GLU A 276 18.25 8.40 -4.20
C GLU A 276 19.46 9.22 -4.65
N ILE A 277 20.50 9.30 -3.82
CA ILE A 277 21.75 10.02 -4.14
C ILE A 277 22.47 9.39 -5.34
N LEU A 278 22.47 8.05 -5.41
CA LEU A 278 23.08 7.32 -6.54
C LEU A 278 22.27 7.43 -7.84
N GLY A 279 21.01 7.85 -7.78
CA GLY A 279 20.14 8.03 -8.94
C GLY A 279 19.72 6.73 -9.67
N LYS A 280 20.03 5.55 -9.14
CA LYS A 280 19.79 4.26 -9.81
C LYS A 280 18.34 3.86 -9.87
N ASN A 281 17.55 4.21 -8.84
CA ASN A 281 16.14 3.81 -8.70
C ASN A 281 15.17 4.91 -9.15
N GLY A 282 15.66 5.99 -9.73
CA GLY A 282 14.85 7.13 -10.10
C GLY A 282 14.20 7.86 -8.90
N PRO A 283 13.29 8.81 -9.15
CA PRO A 283 12.65 9.59 -8.07
C PRO A 283 11.68 8.79 -7.20
N GLY A 284 11.27 7.61 -7.67
CA GLY A 284 10.32 6.74 -6.96
C GLY A 284 10.83 6.17 -5.65
N ILE A 285 12.16 6.15 -5.41
CA ILE A 285 12.76 5.62 -4.18
C ILE A 285 12.79 6.64 -3.03
N ARG A 286 12.59 7.94 -3.30
CA ARG A 286 12.66 9.00 -2.31
C ARG A 286 11.70 8.75 -1.15
N PRO A 287 12.18 8.77 0.12
CA PRO A 287 11.31 8.69 1.28
C PRO A 287 10.35 9.89 1.35
N MET A 288 9.11 9.64 1.72
CA MET A 288 8.09 10.66 1.91
C MET A 288 7.58 10.61 3.36
N HIS A 289 6.63 11.48 3.68
CA HIS A 289 6.01 11.54 5.01
C HIS A 289 5.54 10.16 5.52
N SER A 290 4.87 9.35 4.69
CA SER A 290 4.41 7.99 5.05
C SER A 290 5.56 7.08 5.47
N THR A 291 6.69 7.17 4.75
CA THR A 291 7.90 6.39 5.02
C THR A 291 8.49 6.74 6.39
N TYR A 292 8.69 8.05 6.64
CA TYR A 292 9.23 8.53 7.92
C TYR A 292 8.30 8.20 9.10
N ASN A 293 6.98 8.24 8.90
CA ASN A 293 6.02 7.85 9.93
C ASN A 293 6.11 6.36 10.30
N LEU A 294 6.33 5.48 9.31
CA LEU A 294 6.57 4.06 9.57
C LEU A 294 7.84 3.84 10.39
N VAL A 295 8.96 4.50 10.01
CA VAL A 295 10.24 4.40 10.75
C VAL A 295 10.09 4.93 12.17
N MET A 296 9.48 6.11 12.35
CA MET A 296 9.27 6.69 13.68
C MET A 296 8.38 5.80 14.56
N THR A 297 7.38 5.14 13.94
CA THR A 297 6.52 4.17 14.64
C THR A 297 7.33 2.94 15.08
N ALA A 298 8.27 2.47 14.26
CA ALA A 298 9.17 1.36 14.62
C ALA A 298 10.06 1.74 15.80
N CYS A 299 10.69 2.92 15.77
CA CYS A 299 11.49 3.45 16.87
C CYS A 299 10.69 3.58 18.18
N TRP A 300 9.43 4.06 18.08
CA TRP A 300 8.55 4.12 19.25
C TRP A 300 8.26 2.73 19.84
N ARG A 301 7.96 1.72 19.01
CA ARG A 301 7.62 0.37 19.49
C ARG A 301 8.81 -0.34 20.11
N SER A 302 10.02 -0.13 19.58
CA SER A 302 11.27 -0.70 20.12
C SER A 302 11.91 0.15 21.23
N ALA A 303 11.27 1.27 21.64
CA ALA A 303 11.83 2.23 22.62
C ALA A 303 13.23 2.77 22.23
N ASP A 304 13.54 2.77 20.95
CA ASP A 304 14.83 3.18 20.39
C ASP A 304 14.82 4.69 20.08
N TRP A 305 15.27 5.47 21.04
CA TRP A 305 15.42 6.91 20.90
C TRP A 305 16.53 7.32 19.93
N GLN A 306 17.62 6.55 19.88
CA GLN A 306 18.77 6.90 19.04
C GLN A 306 18.38 6.85 17.56
N SER A 307 17.71 5.79 17.13
CA SER A 307 17.16 5.68 15.77
C SER A 307 16.06 6.71 15.50
N ALA A 308 15.23 7.09 16.50
CA ALA A 308 14.25 8.14 16.36
C ALA A 308 14.89 9.53 16.13
N ALA A 309 15.92 9.88 16.91
CA ALA A 309 16.67 11.11 16.76
C ALA A 309 17.39 11.17 15.39
N ARG A 310 17.99 10.08 14.96
CA ARG A 310 18.62 9.99 13.64
C ARG A 310 17.59 10.09 12.50
N THR A 311 16.43 9.50 12.65
CA THR A 311 15.32 9.63 11.68
C THR A 311 14.85 11.08 11.58
N PHE A 312 14.76 11.79 12.70
CA PHE A 312 14.45 13.22 12.72
C PHE A 312 15.48 14.04 11.94
N GLU A 313 16.80 13.78 12.12
CA GLU A 313 17.86 14.43 11.35
C GLU A 313 17.71 14.18 9.86
N LEU A 314 17.53 12.92 9.46
CA LEU A 314 17.38 12.53 8.06
C LEU A 314 16.16 13.19 7.41
N MET A 315 15.07 13.35 8.14
CA MET A 315 13.82 13.94 7.67
C MET A 315 13.91 15.46 7.55
N THR A 316 14.36 16.13 8.61
CA THR A 316 14.26 17.59 8.75
C THR A 316 15.55 18.34 8.40
N GLY A 317 16.70 17.66 8.42
CA GLY A 317 18.02 18.28 8.24
C GLY A 317 18.58 18.96 9.50
N TYR A 318 17.82 19.06 10.60
CA TYR A 318 18.34 19.56 11.86
C TYR A 318 19.25 18.52 12.52
N HIS A 319 20.36 18.96 13.14
CA HIS A 319 21.22 18.09 13.93
C HIS A 319 20.62 17.85 15.32
N ALA A 320 20.21 16.62 15.60
CA ALA A 320 19.60 16.25 16.90
C ALA A 320 20.55 16.46 18.07
N HIS A 321 21.86 16.38 17.85
CA HIS A 321 22.89 16.65 18.86
C HIS A 321 22.79 18.06 19.47
N ASP A 322 22.39 19.07 18.69
CA ASP A 322 22.28 20.47 19.14
C ASP A 322 21.15 20.69 20.15
N PHE A 323 20.34 19.67 20.43
CA PHE A 323 19.28 19.66 21.42
C PHE A 323 19.59 18.78 22.65
N MET A 324 20.78 18.15 22.70
CA MET A 324 21.18 17.30 23.82
C MET A 324 21.59 18.11 25.06
N ASP A 325 21.49 17.47 26.23
CA ASP A 325 22.02 18.03 27.47
C ASP A 325 23.51 18.33 27.33
N GLY A 326 23.91 19.55 27.69
CA GLY A 326 25.31 20.02 27.62
C GLY A 326 25.78 20.44 26.21
N ALA A 327 24.96 20.26 25.18
CA ALA A 327 25.26 20.64 23.79
C ALA A 327 24.18 21.55 23.17
N VAL A 328 23.30 22.13 23.98
CA VAL A 328 22.18 22.96 23.51
C VAL A 328 22.72 24.19 22.78
N ALA A 329 22.44 24.27 21.47
CA ALA A 329 22.84 25.40 20.64
C ALA A 329 21.75 26.50 20.65
N GLU A 330 22.13 27.76 20.71
CA GLU A 330 21.23 28.91 20.54
C GLU A 330 20.55 28.89 19.16
N ALA A 331 21.32 28.56 18.11
CA ALA A 331 20.83 28.34 16.75
C ALA A 331 21.22 26.93 16.29
N PRO A 332 20.31 25.95 16.37
CA PRO A 332 20.56 24.59 15.93
C PRO A 332 20.94 24.53 14.44
N ARG A 333 21.94 23.74 14.13
CA ARG A 333 22.44 23.57 12.77
C ARG A 333 21.40 22.90 11.87
N LEU A 334 21.31 23.41 10.65
CA LEU A 334 20.44 22.87 9.61
C LEU A 334 21.31 22.56 8.38
N ASP A 335 21.24 21.33 7.87
CA ASP A 335 21.91 20.93 6.65
C ASP A 335 21.42 21.77 5.45
N LYS A 336 22.37 22.19 4.59
CA LYS A 336 22.04 22.83 3.31
C LYS A 336 21.59 21.75 2.31
N ARG A 337 20.28 21.55 2.21
CA ARG A 337 19.65 20.66 1.22
C ARG A 337 18.73 21.49 0.32
N SER A 338 18.39 20.96 -0.87
CA SER A 338 17.31 21.56 -1.66
C SER A 338 16.00 21.50 -0.89
N SER A 339 15.16 22.54 -1.02
CA SER A 339 13.92 22.69 -0.23
C SER A 339 12.95 21.53 -0.39
N ASP A 340 12.98 20.84 -1.52
CA ASP A 340 12.18 19.68 -1.84
C ASP A 340 12.60 18.38 -1.10
N ARG A 341 13.75 18.38 -0.43
CA ARG A 341 14.27 17.26 0.38
C ARG A 341 13.97 17.37 1.87
N TYR A 342 13.37 18.47 2.31
CA TYR A 342 12.93 18.61 3.68
C TYR A 342 11.51 18.06 3.83
N VAL A 343 11.35 17.08 4.72
CA VAL A 343 10.03 16.62 5.13
C VAL A 343 9.73 17.26 6.48
N PRO A 344 8.69 18.09 6.60
CA PRO A 344 8.36 18.76 7.84
C PRO A 344 7.87 17.78 8.90
N LEU A 345 8.15 18.06 10.16
CA LEU A 345 7.62 17.31 11.28
C LEU A 345 6.11 17.57 11.40
N THR A 346 5.31 16.52 11.32
CA THR A 346 3.83 16.56 11.40
C THR A 346 3.35 16.03 12.74
N PRO A 347 2.08 16.26 13.16
CA PRO A 347 1.60 15.88 14.47
C PRO A 347 1.66 14.38 14.76
N ASP A 348 1.46 13.53 13.75
CA ASP A 348 1.53 12.07 13.87
C ASP A 348 2.96 11.60 14.12
N ILE A 349 3.95 12.09 13.34
CA ILE A 349 5.36 11.77 13.52
C ILE A 349 5.88 12.33 14.84
N ALA A 350 5.55 13.58 15.18
CA ALA A 350 5.93 14.20 16.44
C ALA A 350 5.39 13.44 17.66
N SER A 351 4.14 12.99 17.59
CA SER A 351 3.54 12.14 18.63
C SER A 351 4.27 10.80 18.78
N SER A 352 4.68 10.17 17.69
CA SER A 352 5.44 8.91 17.72
C SER A 352 6.86 9.13 18.26
N MET A 353 7.50 10.24 17.90
CA MET A 353 8.82 10.65 18.42
C MET A 353 8.80 10.89 19.93
N ILE A 354 7.79 11.61 20.45
CA ILE A 354 7.62 11.83 21.90
C ILE A 354 7.43 10.48 22.61
N ARG A 355 6.65 9.57 22.05
CA ARG A 355 6.46 8.23 22.62
C ARG A 355 7.73 7.39 22.62
N ALA A 356 8.59 7.51 21.59
CA ALA A 356 9.90 6.87 21.58
C ALA A 356 10.78 7.39 22.74
N ALA A 357 10.80 8.71 22.97
CA ALA A 357 11.51 9.31 24.08
C ALA A 357 10.95 8.84 25.44
N LEU A 358 9.62 8.78 25.60
CA LEU A 358 8.96 8.29 26.81
C LEU A 358 9.29 6.83 27.09
N ASN A 359 9.22 5.97 26.07
CA ASN A 359 9.45 4.53 26.20
C ASN A 359 10.93 4.21 26.47
N SER A 360 11.88 5.08 26.07
CA SER A 360 13.29 4.93 26.41
C SER A 360 13.58 5.01 27.92
N GLY A 361 12.64 5.57 28.70
CA GLY A 361 12.80 5.76 30.15
C GLY A 361 13.87 6.79 30.55
N ASN A 362 14.63 7.35 29.59
CA ASN A 362 15.74 8.26 29.86
C ASN A 362 15.28 9.73 29.82
N ARG A 363 15.46 10.43 30.95
CA ARG A 363 15.10 11.85 31.07
C ARG A 363 15.88 12.77 30.12
N ALA A 364 17.14 12.47 29.81
CA ALA A 364 17.92 13.25 28.86
C ALA A 364 17.31 13.20 27.46
N ASN A 365 16.86 12.01 27.02
CA ASN A 365 16.15 11.83 25.74
C ASN A 365 14.82 12.59 25.72
N MET A 366 14.09 12.59 26.84
CA MET A 366 12.83 13.32 26.97
C MET A 366 13.07 14.83 26.88
N ARG A 367 14.11 15.38 27.54
CA ARG A 367 14.48 16.81 27.44
C ARG A 367 14.89 17.17 26.02
N GLN A 368 15.72 16.36 25.40
CA GLN A 368 16.14 16.55 23.99
C GLN A 368 14.90 16.63 23.07
N CYS A 369 13.95 15.69 23.22
CA CYS A 369 12.71 15.69 22.45
C CYS A 369 11.87 16.96 22.67
N LEU A 370 11.71 17.39 23.91
CA LEU A 370 10.97 18.62 24.24
C LEU A 370 11.63 19.87 23.68
N ARG A 371 12.97 19.96 23.65
CA ARG A 371 13.71 21.08 23.02
C ARG A 371 13.47 21.11 21.52
N ILE A 372 13.47 19.95 20.84
CA ILE A 372 13.13 19.84 19.42
C ILE A 372 11.71 20.36 19.16
N ILE A 373 10.73 19.90 19.94
CA ILE A 373 9.31 20.32 19.77
C ILE A 373 9.15 21.81 20.07
N ALA A 374 9.82 22.32 21.13
CA ALA A 374 9.80 23.74 21.47
C ALA A 374 10.44 24.62 20.40
N HIS A 375 11.54 24.20 19.81
CA HIS A 375 12.21 24.91 18.73
C HIS A 375 11.36 25.00 17.45
N LEU A 376 10.74 23.89 17.05
CA LEU A 376 9.87 23.86 15.87
C LEU A 376 8.52 24.57 16.10
N GLY A 377 8.06 24.66 17.35
CA GLY A 377 6.82 25.28 17.75
C GLY A 377 5.57 24.42 17.51
N TYR A 378 4.73 24.27 18.53
CA TYR A 378 3.49 23.48 18.47
C TYR A 378 2.58 23.90 17.31
N ASP A 379 2.32 25.21 17.20
CA ASP A 379 1.43 25.75 16.15
C ASP A 379 1.95 25.48 14.73
N THR A 380 3.28 25.55 14.54
CA THR A 380 3.91 25.26 13.26
C THR A 380 3.75 23.79 12.86
N ILE A 381 3.92 22.87 13.83
CA ILE A 381 3.74 21.43 13.61
C ILE A 381 2.27 21.15 13.24
N VAL A 382 1.31 21.74 13.94
CA VAL A 382 -0.13 21.50 13.71
C VAL A 382 -0.62 22.16 12.43
N ARG A 383 -0.13 23.37 12.06
CA ARG A 383 -0.57 24.12 10.88
C ARG A 383 -0.01 23.59 9.56
N ARG A 384 1.19 23.04 9.53
CA ARG A 384 1.87 22.58 8.29
C ARG A 384 1.14 21.52 7.47
N ASN A 385 0.07 20.96 8.01
CA ASN A 385 -0.83 20.05 7.27
C ASN A 385 -1.94 20.78 6.48
N VAL A 386 -1.89 22.12 6.33
CA VAL A 386 -3.03 22.91 5.82
C VAL A 386 -3.09 22.95 4.29
N ASP A 387 -1.96 22.78 3.58
CA ASP A 387 -1.91 23.07 2.14
C ASP A 387 -2.46 21.97 1.24
N ASP A 388 -2.74 20.79 1.78
CA ASP A 388 -3.18 19.65 0.97
C ASP A 388 -4.55 19.15 1.37
N ILE A 389 -5.64 19.65 1.25
CA ILE A 389 -6.90 18.89 1.28
C ILE A 389 -8.13 19.68 1.79
N GLN A 390 -8.98 20.00 0.84
CA GLN A 390 -10.35 20.50 1.02
C GLN A 390 -11.37 19.44 1.45
N SER A 391 -10.97 18.25 1.98
CA SER A 391 -11.94 17.21 2.36
C SER A 391 -12.23 17.19 3.86
N ASN A 392 -13.51 16.99 4.23
CA ASN A 392 -13.97 16.84 5.62
C ASN A 392 -13.26 15.70 6.38
N ARG A 393 -12.77 14.68 5.67
CA ARG A 393 -12.03 13.55 6.25
C ARG A 393 -10.65 13.98 6.74
N ALA A 394 -9.93 14.75 5.93
CA ALA A 394 -8.62 15.27 6.31
C ALA A 394 -8.68 16.23 7.50
N ALA A 395 -9.75 17.01 7.65
CA ALA A 395 -9.95 17.86 8.81
C ALA A 395 -10.14 17.04 10.10
N LYS A 396 -10.91 15.93 10.05
CA LYS A 396 -11.09 15.01 11.19
C LYS A 396 -9.80 14.28 11.57
N ASP A 397 -9.05 13.81 10.59
CA ASP A 397 -7.77 13.13 10.82
C ASP A 397 -6.76 14.11 11.44
N ARG A 398 -6.75 15.37 11.02
CA ARG A 398 -5.92 16.44 11.58
C ARG A 398 -6.22 16.70 13.06
N ALA A 399 -7.49 16.91 13.42
CA ALA A 399 -7.92 17.12 14.78
C ALA A 399 -7.54 15.93 15.69
N PHE A 400 -7.66 14.73 15.18
CA PHE A 400 -7.28 13.50 15.87
C PHE A 400 -5.76 13.46 16.16
N TYR A 401 -4.90 13.74 15.17
CA TYR A 401 -3.46 13.72 15.36
C TYR A 401 -2.97 14.90 16.21
N ALA A 402 -3.57 16.07 16.09
CA ALA A 402 -3.29 17.20 16.97
C ALA A 402 -3.62 16.87 18.45
N SER A 403 -4.74 16.22 18.69
CA SER A 403 -5.11 15.74 20.03
C SER A 403 -4.14 14.70 20.59
N LYS A 404 -3.67 13.76 19.74
CA LYS A 404 -2.64 12.79 20.12
C LYS A 404 -1.31 13.44 20.47
N LEU A 405 -0.87 14.43 19.68
CA LEU A 405 0.34 15.21 19.95
C LEU A 405 0.20 15.95 21.28
N SER A 406 -0.91 16.63 21.52
CA SER A 406 -1.18 17.36 22.77
C SER A 406 -1.11 16.43 23.98
N SER A 407 -1.75 15.28 23.91
CA SER A 407 -1.71 14.27 24.99
C SER A 407 -0.28 13.77 25.24
N ALA A 408 0.51 13.55 24.17
CA ALA A 408 1.90 13.11 24.30
C ALA A 408 2.79 14.19 24.92
N ILE A 409 2.61 15.47 24.56
CA ILE A 409 3.33 16.62 25.17
C ILE A 409 3.03 16.72 26.66
N LEU A 410 1.78 16.64 27.07
CA LEU A 410 1.42 16.69 28.50
C LEU A 410 2.07 15.54 29.27
N GLY A 411 2.03 14.33 28.73
CA GLY A 411 2.63 13.15 29.36
C GLY A 411 4.16 13.21 29.48
N ILE A 412 4.88 13.74 28.48
CA ILE A 412 6.34 13.84 28.54
C ILE A 412 6.78 14.96 29.51
N VAL A 413 6.08 16.10 29.53
CA VAL A 413 6.41 17.19 30.45
C VAL A 413 6.18 16.77 31.90
N GLU A 414 5.11 16.03 32.19
CA GLU A 414 4.87 15.49 33.53
C GLU A 414 6.01 14.59 34.02
N ARG A 415 6.55 13.73 33.13
CA ARG A 415 7.64 12.80 33.49
C ARG A 415 9.00 13.45 33.59
N VAL A 416 9.26 14.53 32.82
CA VAL A 416 10.55 15.22 32.82
C VAL A 416 10.69 16.12 34.04
N ARG A 417 9.61 16.75 34.50
CA ARG A 417 9.67 17.71 35.61
C ARG A 417 10.39 17.18 36.84
N GLY A 418 11.38 17.93 37.31
CA GLY A 418 12.16 17.67 38.52
C GLY A 418 12.59 18.97 39.20
N ASN A 419 13.04 18.85 40.44
CA ASN A 419 13.42 20.02 41.26
C ASN A 419 14.73 20.72 40.79
N ARG A 420 15.43 20.19 39.78
CA ARG A 420 16.72 20.74 39.30
C ARG A 420 16.71 21.18 37.84
N ASP A 421 15.53 21.29 37.21
CA ASP A 421 15.44 21.72 35.84
C ASP A 421 15.70 23.24 35.70
N PRO A 422 16.38 23.69 34.62
CA PRO A 422 16.61 25.11 34.38
C PRO A 422 15.29 25.89 34.28
N PRO A 423 15.15 27.04 34.96
CA PRO A 423 13.89 27.80 35.01
C PRO A 423 13.40 28.24 33.60
N GLU A 424 14.32 28.51 32.66
CA GLU A 424 13.99 28.86 31.30
C GLU A 424 13.40 27.70 30.51
N GLU A 425 13.88 26.48 30.71
CA GLU A 425 13.32 25.29 30.10
C GLU A 425 11.91 25.00 30.66
N VAL A 426 11.74 25.11 31.99
CA VAL A 426 10.46 24.93 32.62
C VAL A 426 9.44 25.92 32.06
N LYS A 427 9.84 27.18 31.80
CA LYS A 427 8.96 28.18 31.17
C LYS A 427 8.54 27.75 29.77
N LYS A 428 9.47 27.29 28.91
CA LYS A 428 9.17 26.79 27.56
C LYS A 428 8.24 25.58 27.61
N TRP A 429 8.44 24.66 28.55
CA TRP A 429 7.56 23.48 28.71
C TRP A 429 6.16 23.85 29.20
N ASN A 430 6.04 24.85 30.08
CA ASN A 430 4.75 25.37 30.49
C ASN A 430 3.98 26.00 29.33
N GLU A 431 4.66 26.72 28.47
CA GLU A 431 4.08 27.31 27.28
C GLU A 431 3.60 26.21 26.29
N LEU A 432 4.42 25.19 26.06
CA LEU A 432 4.00 24.01 25.26
C LEU A 432 2.77 23.33 25.84
N CYS A 433 2.70 23.18 27.18
CA CYS A 433 1.54 22.59 27.84
C CYS A 433 0.27 23.46 27.68
N SER A 434 0.41 24.79 27.74
CA SER A 434 -0.71 25.71 27.50
C SER A 434 -1.26 25.55 26.10
N ARG A 435 -0.39 25.61 25.09
CA ARG A 435 -0.76 25.39 23.67
C ARG A 435 -1.40 24.03 23.43
N ALA A 436 -0.83 22.98 24.04
CA ALA A 436 -1.37 21.62 23.92
C ALA A 436 -2.78 21.51 24.52
N ARG A 437 -3.07 22.17 25.65
CA ARG A 437 -4.41 22.20 26.25
C ARG A 437 -5.41 22.97 25.39
N GLU A 438 -5.02 24.11 24.85
CA GLU A 438 -5.83 24.91 23.91
C GLU A 438 -6.19 24.08 22.67
N GLY A 439 -5.23 23.32 22.11
CA GLY A 439 -5.45 22.41 20.99
C GLY A 439 -6.40 21.24 21.29
N MET A 440 -6.46 20.78 22.54
CA MET A 440 -7.44 19.77 22.98
C MET A 440 -8.86 20.32 23.13
N SER A 441 -9.00 21.54 23.65
CA SER A 441 -10.31 22.18 23.89
C SER A 441 -11.02 22.55 22.58
N SER A 442 -10.28 23.01 21.58
CA SER A 442 -10.83 23.30 20.24
C SER A 442 -11.26 22.05 19.46
N GLY A 443 -10.71 20.88 19.77
CA GLY A 443 -11.10 19.59 19.17
C GLY A 443 -12.34 18.94 19.82
N SER A 444 -12.73 19.35 21.04
CA SER A 444 -13.84 18.71 21.78
C SER A 444 -15.22 19.19 21.34
N SER A 445 -15.33 20.37 20.75
CA SER A 445 -16.61 20.91 20.26
C SER A 445 -17.19 20.17 19.05
N SER A 446 -16.42 19.26 18.40
CA SER A 446 -16.87 18.41 17.30
C SER A 446 -17.20 16.95 17.71
N ARG A 447 -17.17 16.64 19.00
CA ARG A 447 -17.36 15.26 19.55
C ARG A 447 -18.73 14.97 20.14
N SER A 448 -19.83 15.61 19.72
CA SER A 448 -21.15 15.11 20.06
C SER A 448 -21.63 14.11 19.01
N SER A 449 -21.24 12.86 19.12
CA SER A 449 -21.87 11.63 18.61
C SER A 449 -20.87 10.56 18.10
N PHE A 450 -19.97 10.09 18.96
CA PHE A 450 -19.31 8.80 18.67
C PHE A 450 -18.95 8.11 20.00
N ILE A 451 -19.78 7.17 20.40
CA ILE A 451 -19.46 6.18 21.43
C ILE A 451 -18.60 5.12 20.73
N PRO A 452 -17.33 4.88 21.13
CA PRO A 452 -16.57 3.77 20.62
C PRO A 452 -17.16 2.48 21.19
N THR A 453 -17.64 1.60 20.34
CA THR A 453 -17.91 0.20 20.71
C THR A 453 -16.57 -0.42 21.13
N GLU A 454 -16.39 -0.62 22.41
CA GLU A 454 -15.31 -1.40 22.99
C GLU A 454 -15.31 -2.80 22.38
N ASN A 455 -14.23 -3.16 21.68
CA ASN A 455 -13.92 -4.54 21.36
C ASN A 455 -13.70 -5.30 22.67
N LYS A 456 -14.73 -6.01 23.12
CA LYS A 456 -14.62 -7.06 24.15
C LYS A 456 -13.67 -8.14 23.64
N VAL A 457 -12.43 -8.08 24.06
CA VAL A 457 -11.52 -9.21 24.02
C VAL A 457 -12.11 -10.28 24.94
N LEU A 458 -12.62 -11.34 24.35
CA LEU A 458 -13.04 -12.56 25.03
C LEU A 458 -11.82 -13.15 25.75
N ARG A 459 -11.76 -12.94 27.08
CA ARG A 459 -10.99 -13.76 27.98
C ARG A 459 -11.74 -15.10 28.12
N SER A 460 -11.34 -16.12 27.36
CA SER A 460 -11.73 -17.50 27.65
C SER A 460 -11.04 -17.93 28.95
N LYS A 461 -11.85 -18.08 30.00
CA LYS A 461 -11.47 -18.81 31.20
C LYS A 461 -11.25 -20.27 30.82
N VAL A 462 -10.02 -20.73 30.93
CA VAL A 462 -9.74 -22.17 31.08
C VAL A 462 -10.17 -22.55 32.50
N ALA A 463 -11.24 -23.28 32.61
CA ALA A 463 -11.61 -24.00 33.82
C ALA A 463 -11.02 -25.42 33.72
N VAL A 464 -10.22 -25.73 34.69
CA VAL A 464 -9.71 -27.06 35.00
C VAL A 464 -10.88 -27.97 35.41
N SER A 465 -11.01 -29.10 34.79
CA SER A 465 -11.32 -30.41 35.44
C SER A 465 -10.97 -31.53 34.46
#